data_9a1a50fee8a6513006923501bfb5ff33
#
_entry.id   9a1a50fee8a6513006923501bfb5ff33
#
_cell.length_a   1.000
_cell.length_b   1.000
_cell.length_c   1.000
_cell.angle_alpha   90.00
_cell.angle_beta   90.00
_cell.angle_gamma   90.00
#
_symmetry.space_group_name_H-M   'P 1'
#
loop_
_entity.id
_entity.type
_entity.pdbx_description
1 polymer ?
#
loop_
_entity_poly.entity_id
_entity_poly.type
_entity_poly.pdbx_seq_one_letter_code
_entity_poly.pdbx_strand_id
1 'polypeptide(L)'
;MLFRSVFEDVGQWKRAHHFPRAGETMHDAVRRECAAVRARAGVFDASTLGKIEVVGRDAAEFLERMYINAWKKLEPGRCRYGILLNEAGFVIDDGVIGRLAEDRFHVTTTTTGAARPRWRSSATPCSPTATAAIPR
;
A
#
# COMPACT_ATOMS: atom_id res chain seq x y z
N MET A 1 -27.33 -11.10 -6.32
CA MET A 1 -27.25 -10.24 -5.11
C MET A 1 -26.41 -9.03 -5.48
N LEU A 2 -27.03 -7.88 -5.71
CA LEU A 2 -26.30 -6.64 -6.02
C LEU A 2 -25.67 -6.12 -4.72
N PHE A 3 -24.35 -6.12 -4.65
CA PHE A 3 -23.62 -5.46 -3.57
C PHE A 3 -23.86 -3.95 -3.69
N ARG A 4 -24.72 -3.41 -2.86
CA ARG A 4 -24.94 -1.97 -2.76
C ARG A 4 -23.90 -1.41 -1.82
N SER A 5 -22.73 -1.10 -2.33
CA SER A 5 -21.74 -0.32 -1.58
C SER A 5 -21.99 1.17 -1.76
N VAL A 6 -21.75 1.93 -0.69
CA VAL A 6 -21.55 3.37 -0.78
C VAL A 6 -20.07 3.58 -1.07
N PHE A 7 -19.77 4.41 -2.06
CA PHE A 7 -18.40 4.70 -2.46
C PHE A 7 -17.95 6.06 -1.94
N GLU A 8 -16.67 6.16 -1.66
CA GLU A 8 -15.98 7.42 -1.34
C GLU A 8 -14.90 7.71 -2.41
N ASP A 9 -14.58 8.99 -2.56
CA ASP A 9 -13.51 9.43 -3.44
C ASP A 9 -12.16 9.36 -2.73
N VAL A 10 -11.21 8.64 -3.34
CA VAL A 10 -9.82 8.57 -2.89
C VAL A 10 -8.93 8.99 -4.05
N GLY A 11 -8.65 10.29 -4.15
CA GLY A 11 -8.01 10.87 -5.32
C GLY A 11 -8.86 10.68 -6.57
N GLN A 12 -8.34 9.97 -7.56
CA GLN A 12 -9.04 9.63 -8.81
C GLN A 12 -9.82 8.30 -8.74
N TRP A 13 -9.82 7.65 -7.58
CA TRP A 13 -10.41 6.33 -7.37
C TRP A 13 -11.73 6.42 -6.61
N LYS A 14 -12.63 5.52 -6.93
CA LYS A 14 -13.82 5.22 -6.12
C LYS A 14 -13.53 3.99 -5.28
N ARG A 15 -13.54 4.13 -3.96
CA ARG A 15 -13.35 3.03 -3.02
C ARG A 15 -14.66 2.72 -2.31
N ALA A 16 -14.98 1.44 -2.13
CA ALA A 16 -16.12 1.04 -1.32
C ALA A 16 -15.87 1.45 0.15
N HIS A 17 -16.77 2.28 0.68
CA HIS A 17 -16.68 2.79 2.05
C HIS A 17 -17.41 1.86 3.03
N HIS A 18 -18.65 1.48 2.73
CA HIS A 18 -19.44 0.54 3.54
C HIS A 18 -20.56 -0.07 2.71
N PHE A 19 -21.17 -1.15 3.22
CA PHE A 19 -22.23 -1.91 2.55
C PHE A 19 -23.52 -1.87 3.40
N PRO A 20 -24.37 -0.82 3.30
CA PRO A 20 -25.53 -0.70 4.13
C PRO A 20 -26.62 -1.72 3.79
N ARG A 21 -27.34 -2.17 4.79
CA ARG A 21 -28.60 -2.92 4.66
C ARG A 21 -29.77 -1.92 4.67
N ALA A 22 -30.95 -2.41 4.29
CA ALA A 22 -32.14 -1.60 4.35
C ALA A 22 -32.39 -1.05 5.77
N GLY A 23 -32.52 0.26 5.90
CA GLY A 23 -32.77 0.95 7.18
C GLY A 23 -31.53 1.18 8.04
N GLU A 24 -30.34 0.72 7.64
CA GLU A 24 -29.10 1.02 8.38
C GLU A 24 -28.58 2.42 8.07
N THR A 25 -28.15 3.11 9.12
CA THR A 25 -27.29 4.29 8.97
C THR A 25 -25.86 3.87 8.63
N MET A 26 -25.03 4.81 8.21
CA MET A 26 -23.59 4.56 7.99
C MET A 26 -22.92 3.97 9.25
N HIS A 27 -23.20 4.53 10.41
CA HIS A 27 -22.62 4.07 11.68
C HIS A 27 -23.05 2.64 12.05
N ASP A 28 -24.29 2.27 11.76
CA ASP A 28 -24.78 0.91 12.01
C ASP A 28 -24.11 -0.10 11.08
N ALA A 29 -24.00 0.24 9.80
CA ALA A 29 -23.32 -0.60 8.80
C ALA A 29 -21.84 -0.80 9.18
N VAL A 30 -21.12 0.27 9.49
CA VAL A 30 -19.70 0.21 9.88
C VAL A 30 -19.51 -0.61 11.15
N ARG A 31 -20.34 -0.40 12.17
CA ARG A 31 -20.28 -1.19 13.42
C ARG A 31 -20.48 -2.67 13.16
N ARG A 32 -21.47 -3.02 12.35
CA ARG A 32 -21.75 -4.42 11.96
C ARG A 32 -20.59 -5.03 11.19
N GLU A 33 -20.03 -4.31 10.23
CA GLU A 33 -18.92 -4.79 9.40
C GLU A 33 -17.64 -4.98 10.24
N CYS A 34 -17.30 -4.04 11.10
CA CYS A 34 -16.19 -4.18 12.03
C CYS A 34 -16.36 -5.39 12.98
N ALA A 35 -17.56 -5.61 13.48
CA ALA A 35 -17.87 -6.77 14.33
C ALA A 35 -17.72 -8.09 13.53
N ALA A 36 -18.17 -8.10 12.27
CA ALA A 36 -18.04 -9.27 11.41
C ALA A 36 -16.58 -9.63 11.11
N VAL A 37 -15.73 -8.65 10.84
CA VAL A 37 -14.28 -8.85 10.61
C VAL A 37 -13.61 -9.44 11.85
N ARG A 38 -13.97 -8.98 13.05
CA ARG A 38 -13.39 -9.49 14.31
C ARG A 38 -13.88 -10.89 14.65
N ALA A 39 -15.14 -11.20 14.36
CA ALA A 39 -15.74 -12.49 14.71
C ALA A 39 -15.48 -13.58 13.66
N ARG A 40 -15.17 -13.22 12.42
CA ARG A 40 -15.06 -14.13 11.27
C ARG A 40 -13.92 -13.74 10.35
N ALA A 41 -14.23 -13.17 9.18
CA ALA A 41 -13.28 -12.70 8.19
C ALA A 41 -13.84 -11.47 7.47
N GLY A 42 -12.95 -10.65 6.90
CA GLY A 42 -13.30 -9.52 6.06
C GLY A 42 -12.44 -9.47 4.81
N VAL A 43 -13.01 -8.91 3.75
CA VAL A 43 -12.31 -8.59 2.50
C VAL A 43 -12.54 -7.11 2.23
N PHE A 44 -11.49 -6.40 1.87
CA PHE A 44 -11.60 -5.01 1.44
C PHE A 44 -10.80 -4.78 0.16
N ASP A 45 -11.23 -3.81 -0.62
CA ASP A 45 -10.53 -3.40 -1.84
C ASP A 45 -9.36 -2.48 -1.51
N ALA A 46 -8.14 -2.95 -1.75
CA ALA A 46 -6.90 -2.20 -1.58
C ALA A 46 -6.36 -1.64 -2.92
N SER A 47 -7.17 -1.58 -3.98
CA SER A 47 -6.74 -1.12 -5.32
C SER A 47 -6.26 0.33 -5.32
N THR A 48 -6.75 1.15 -4.38
CA THR A 48 -6.36 2.56 -4.24
C THR A 48 -4.96 2.76 -3.66
N LEU A 49 -4.35 1.72 -3.07
CA LEU A 49 -2.98 1.77 -2.57
C LEU A 49 -2.01 1.60 -3.74
N GLY A 50 -0.90 2.33 -3.74
CA GLY A 50 0.19 2.12 -4.68
C GLY A 50 0.88 0.77 -4.41
N LYS A 51 1.36 0.12 -5.48
CA LYS A 51 2.12 -1.12 -5.42
C LYS A 51 3.40 -0.94 -6.22
N ILE A 52 4.51 -1.20 -5.57
CA ILE A 52 5.86 -1.08 -6.15
C ILE A 52 6.58 -2.40 -5.91
N GLU A 53 7.26 -2.91 -6.90
CA GLU A 53 8.15 -4.02 -6.75
C GLU A 53 9.60 -3.53 -6.80
N VAL A 54 10.39 -3.87 -5.78
CA VAL A 54 11.82 -3.56 -5.70
C VAL A 54 12.57 -4.87 -5.84
N VAL A 55 13.39 -4.99 -6.90
CA VAL A 55 14.08 -6.21 -7.26
C VAL A 55 15.56 -5.94 -7.49
N GLY A 56 16.41 -6.78 -6.94
CA GLY A 56 17.86 -6.76 -7.11
C GLY A 56 18.59 -7.14 -5.83
N ARG A 57 19.84 -7.58 -5.96
CA ARG A 57 20.66 -8.03 -4.82
C ARG A 57 20.80 -6.96 -3.72
N ASP A 58 20.73 -5.68 -4.11
CA ASP A 58 20.86 -4.55 -3.20
C ASP A 58 19.50 -3.97 -2.76
N ALA A 59 18.38 -4.67 -3.05
CA ALA A 59 17.02 -4.20 -2.77
C ALA A 59 16.80 -3.89 -1.27
N ALA A 60 17.29 -4.73 -0.37
CA ALA A 60 17.19 -4.51 1.07
C ALA A 60 18.01 -3.29 1.52
N GLU A 61 19.20 -3.09 0.96
CA GLU A 61 20.05 -1.92 1.22
C GLU A 61 19.36 -0.65 0.72
N PHE A 62 18.81 -0.68 -0.50
CA PHE A 62 18.07 0.44 -1.07
C PHE A 62 16.89 0.85 -0.17
N LEU A 63 16.10 -0.12 0.29
CA LEU A 63 14.98 0.14 1.18
C LEU A 63 15.42 0.71 2.53
N GLU A 64 16.54 0.26 3.11
CA GLU A 64 17.10 0.83 4.35
C GLU A 64 17.55 2.28 4.20
N ARG A 65 17.91 2.72 3.00
CA ARG A 65 18.24 4.11 2.70
C ARG A 65 17.01 5.00 2.48
N MET A 66 15.90 4.40 2.04
CA MET A 66 14.66 5.11 1.75
C MET A 66 13.73 5.19 2.96
N TYR A 67 13.71 4.15 3.78
CA TYR A 67 12.80 4.00 4.92
C TYR A 67 13.60 3.91 6.23
N ILE A 68 12.99 4.32 7.34
CA ILE A 68 13.63 4.29 8.66
C ILE A 68 13.81 2.88 9.24
N ASN A 69 13.31 1.86 8.57
CA ASN A 69 13.21 0.49 9.08
C ASN A 69 14.40 -0.39 8.62
N ALA A 70 14.74 -1.40 9.44
CA ALA A 70 15.80 -2.36 9.14
C ALA A 70 15.31 -3.47 8.20
N TRP A 71 15.41 -3.27 6.90
CA TRP A 71 14.90 -4.20 5.88
C TRP A 71 15.81 -5.41 5.65
N LYS A 72 17.10 -5.29 5.88
CA LYS A 72 18.05 -6.42 5.83
C LYS A 72 17.73 -7.52 6.85
N LYS A 73 17.13 -7.11 7.99
CA LYS A 73 16.69 -8.02 9.05
C LYS A 73 15.29 -8.61 8.83
N LEU A 74 14.59 -8.24 7.78
CA LEU A 74 13.29 -8.80 7.43
C LEU A 74 13.51 -10.10 6.66
N GLU A 75 13.03 -11.22 7.17
CA GLU A 75 13.13 -12.52 6.51
C GLU A 75 12.18 -12.64 5.32
N PRO A 76 12.51 -13.41 4.27
CA PRO A 76 11.57 -13.77 3.22
C PRO A 76 10.27 -14.35 3.76
N GLY A 77 9.14 -14.01 3.14
CA GLY A 77 7.80 -14.39 3.61
C GLY A 77 7.26 -13.55 4.76
N ARG A 78 8.01 -12.57 5.25
CA ARG A 78 7.57 -11.65 6.29
C ARG A 78 7.23 -10.27 5.71
N CYS A 79 6.41 -9.53 6.46
CA CYS A 79 6.11 -8.13 6.15
C CYS A 79 6.35 -7.24 7.37
N ARG A 80 6.57 -5.96 7.12
CA ARG A 80 6.78 -4.93 8.13
C ARG A 80 6.18 -3.61 7.64
N TYR A 81 5.63 -2.85 8.55
CA TYR A 81 5.21 -1.48 8.28
C TYR A 81 6.43 -0.57 8.14
N GLY A 82 6.45 0.23 7.07
CA GLY A 82 7.55 1.12 6.74
C GLY A 82 7.11 2.57 6.75
N ILE A 83 8.01 3.46 7.15
CA ILE A 83 7.81 4.91 7.13
C ILE A 83 8.89 5.53 6.26
N LEU A 84 8.48 6.28 5.24
CA LEU A 84 9.33 7.03 4.34
C LEU A 84 9.40 8.48 4.79
N LEU A 85 10.60 9.00 4.99
CA LEU A 85 10.83 10.38 5.39
C LEU A 85 11.48 11.18 4.26
N ASN A 86 11.27 12.50 4.28
CA ASN A 86 12.07 13.42 3.50
C ASN A 86 13.38 13.77 4.23
N GLU A 87 14.24 14.56 3.58
CA GLU A 87 15.53 14.99 4.13
C GLU A 87 15.42 15.82 5.43
N ALA A 88 14.26 16.44 5.67
CA ALA A 88 13.97 17.20 6.88
C ALA A 88 13.37 16.33 8.01
N GLY A 89 13.19 15.02 7.78
CA GLY A 89 12.64 14.09 8.76
C GLY A 89 11.11 14.05 8.83
N PHE A 90 10.40 14.71 7.91
CA PHE A 90 8.94 14.61 7.86
C PHE A 90 8.48 13.37 7.08
N VAL A 91 7.40 12.75 7.56
CA VAL A 91 6.77 11.61 6.87
C VAL A 91 6.20 12.08 5.53
N ILE A 92 6.60 11.43 4.45
CA ILE A 92 6.08 11.67 3.09
C ILE A 92 5.21 10.53 2.60
N ASP A 93 5.44 9.32 3.08
CA ASP A 93 4.60 8.15 2.80
C ASP A 93 4.85 7.05 3.85
N ASP A 94 3.94 6.09 3.88
CA ASP A 94 4.01 4.91 4.72
C ASP A 94 3.33 3.72 4.03
N GLY A 95 3.53 2.52 4.54
CA GLY A 95 2.87 1.36 3.99
C GLY A 95 3.45 0.04 4.48
N VAL A 96 2.87 -1.04 4.01
CA VAL A 96 3.35 -2.39 4.33
C VAL A 96 4.33 -2.83 3.25
N ILE A 97 5.50 -3.30 3.67
CA ILE A 97 6.52 -3.85 2.79
C ILE A 97 6.70 -5.32 3.14
N GLY A 98 6.49 -6.19 2.15
CA GLY A 98 6.71 -7.63 2.26
C GLY A 98 7.97 -8.05 1.52
N ARG A 99 8.83 -8.86 2.14
CA ARG A 99 9.95 -9.51 1.48
C ARG A 99 9.47 -10.81 0.86
N LEU A 100 9.43 -10.88 -0.47
CA LEU A 100 8.95 -12.05 -1.21
C LEU A 100 10.06 -13.08 -1.42
N ALA A 101 11.29 -12.61 -1.62
CA ALA A 101 12.50 -13.41 -1.78
C ALA A 101 13.71 -12.63 -1.23
N GLU A 102 14.91 -13.21 -1.29
CA GLU A 102 16.13 -12.57 -0.80
C GLU A 102 16.36 -11.19 -1.45
N ASP A 103 16.06 -11.08 -2.74
CA ASP A 103 16.29 -9.92 -3.59
C ASP A 103 15.01 -9.25 -4.09
N ARG A 104 13.83 -9.56 -3.49
CA ARG A 104 12.53 -9.11 -4.01
C ARG A 104 11.60 -8.65 -2.90
N PHE A 105 11.14 -7.41 -3.01
CA PHE A 105 10.21 -6.79 -2.06
C PHE A 105 8.97 -6.25 -2.78
N HIS A 106 7.82 -6.43 -2.13
CA HIS A 106 6.56 -5.79 -2.50
C HIS A 106 6.30 -4.65 -1.53
N VAL A 107 6.20 -3.44 -2.05
CA VAL A 107 6.00 -2.20 -1.29
C VAL A 107 4.61 -1.65 -1.59
N THR A 108 3.81 -1.39 -0.56
CA THR A 108 2.58 -0.62 -0.69
C THR A 108 2.81 0.82 -0.27
N THR A 109 2.07 1.75 -0.87
CA THR A 109 2.04 3.17 -0.50
C THR A 109 0.63 3.56 -0.07
N THR A 110 0.46 4.72 0.57
CA THR A 110 -0.86 5.15 1.07
C THR A 110 -1.87 5.40 -0.03
N THR A 111 -1.44 5.97 -1.17
CA THR A 111 -2.29 6.15 -2.35
C THR A 111 -1.48 6.10 -3.64
N THR A 112 -2.09 5.62 -4.73
CA THR A 112 -1.48 5.64 -6.08
C THR A 112 -1.26 7.06 -6.62
N GLY A 113 -1.92 8.06 -6.08
CA GLY A 113 -1.78 9.47 -6.50
C GLY A 113 -0.75 10.25 -5.70
N ALA A 114 -0.47 9.87 -4.44
CA ALA A 114 0.52 10.50 -3.58
C ALA A 114 1.94 10.05 -3.92
N ALA A 115 2.11 8.85 -4.45
CA ALA A 115 3.39 8.30 -4.85
C ALA A 115 3.83 8.83 -6.23
N ARG A 116 3.99 10.14 -6.37
CA ARG A 116 4.97 10.70 -7.29
C ARG A 116 6.23 11.02 -6.49
N PRO A 117 7.14 10.05 -6.32
CA PRO A 117 8.47 10.41 -5.86
C PRO A 117 9.02 11.43 -6.85
N ARG A 118 9.50 12.56 -6.37
CA ARG A 118 10.26 13.51 -7.18
C ARG A 118 11.69 13.01 -7.46
N TRP A 119 11.84 11.71 -7.71
CA TRP A 119 13.06 11.23 -8.32
C TRP A 119 12.83 11.26 -9.82
N ARG A 120 13.46 12.22 -10.46
CA ARG A 120 13.48 12.30 -11.91
C ARG A 120 14.30 11.11 -12.41
N SER A 121 13.66 10.02 -12.78
CA SER A 121 14.25 9.11 -13.74
C SER A 121 13.82 9.60 -15.13
N SER A 122 14.75 9.65 -16.05
CA SER A 122 14.54 9.91 -17.48
C SER A 122 13.90 8.71 -18.19
N ALA A 123 12.97 8.04 -17.56
CA ALA A 123 12.28 6.89 -18.09
C ALA A 123 10.80 7.21 -18.35
N THR A 124 10.36 6.91 -19.54
CA THR A 124 9.03 6.99 -20.15
C THR A 124 7.92 6.48 -19.23
N PRO A 125 6.69 7.06 -19.27
CA PRO A 125 5.60 6.63 -18.41
C PRO A 125 5.20 5.20 -18.75
N CYS A 126 5.38 4.31 -17.80
CA CYS A 126 4.93 2.93 -17.86
C CYS A 126 3.65 2.75 -17.02
N SER A 127 2.81 1.84 -17.49
CA SER A 127 1.56 1.30 -16.91
C SER A 127 1.52 1.19 -15.39
N PRO A 128 0.33 0.98 -14.76
CA PRO A 128 0.07 1.16 -13.33
C PRO A 128 0.85 0.25 -12.36
N THR A 129 1.82 -0.50 -12.86
CA THR A 129 2.78 -1.27 -12.04
C THR A 129 4.17 -0.74 -12.31
N ALA A 130 4.68 0.16 -11.46
CA ALA A 130 6.07 0.62 -11.57
C ALA A 130 7.01 -0.46 -11.01
N THR A 131 7.78 -1.10 -11.88
CA THR A 131 8.88 -1.99 -11.49
C THR A 131 10.15 -1.16 -11.45
N ALA A 132 10.70 -0.91 -10.25
CA ALA A 132 12.01 -0.29 -10.11
C ALA A 132 13.08 -1.39 -10.16
N ALA A 133 13.82 -1.46 -11.25
CA ALA A 133 15.01 -2.31 -11.36
C ALA A 133 16.24 -1.52 -10.92
N ILE A 134 17.02 -2.09 -10.02
CA ILE A 134 18.31 -1.55 -9.59
C ILE A 134 19.38 -2.09 -10.53
N PRO A 135 20.19 -1.25 -11.24
CA PRO A 135 21.28 -1.70 -12.09
C PRO A 135 22.31 -2.49 -11.28
N ARG A 136 22.95 -3.44 -11.96
CA ARG A 136 24.05 -4.26 -11.41
C ARG A 136 25.30 -3.43 -11.16
#